data_a9ea260961cafe00d0014746d3d495c3
#
_entry.id   a9ea260961cafe00d0014746d3d495c3
#
_cell.length_a   1.000
_cell.length_b   1.000
_cell.length_c   1.000
_cell.angle_alpha   90.00
_cell.angle_beta   90.00
_cell.angle_gamma   90.00
#
_symmetry.space_group_name_H-M   'P 1'
#
loop_
_entity.id
_entity.type
_entity.pdbx_description
1 polymer ?
#
loop_
_entity_poly.entity_id
_entity_poly.type
_entity_poly.pdbx_seq_one_letter_code
_entity_poly.pdbx_strand_id
1 'polypeptide(L)'
;GHGGKDGGAVSPDGVPESGINLQIVRKAEGLLVFLGRSVRLTRTGEEAIYSPEAKTLREKKVSDLKNRVALINALPHAVLLSIHQNFFTEGKYHGGQVFYAKTPGSQQLAEQLQSNLALGLEPDNHRQCKKSDGVYLMEHIDCTGVLVECGFLSNYEEEQRLVQPEYKKRLAAVIAGTLSVWLSEEHPNEI
;
A
#
# COMPACT_ATOMS: atom_id res chain seq x y z
N GLY A 1 0.80 1.48 5.03
CA GLY A 1 0.80 0.59 6.19
C GLY A 1 1.61 1.10 7.36
N HIS A 2 1.43 0.47 8.56
CA HIS A 2 2.14 0.77 9.80
C HIS A 2 2.02 2.21 10.30
N GLY A 3 2.76 2.57 11.36
CA GLY A 3 2.82 3.90 11.93
C GLY A 3 3.04 3.87 13.45
N GLY A 4 3.44 4.98 14.03
CA GLY A 4 3.77 5.11 15.44
C GLY A 4 4.90 4.18 15.87
N LYS A 5 4.65 3.39 16.92
CA LYS A 5 5.63 2.40 17.40
C LYS A 5 5.73 1.13 16.54
N ASP A 6 4.78 0.91 15.62
CA ASP A 6 4.85 -0.17 14.63
C ASP A 6 5.52 0.36 13.37
N GLY A 7 6.82 0.28 13.30
CA GLY A 7 7.60 0.69 12.12
C GLY A 7 7.45 -0.22 10.91
N GLY A 8 6.79 -1.38 11.04
CA GLY A 8 6.79 -2.44 10.04
C GLY A 8 8.13 -3.17 9.98
N ALA A 9 8.49 -3.65 8.81
CA ALA A 9 9.83 -4.19 8.56
C ALA A 9 10.89 -3.11 8.72
N VAL A 10 12.09 -3.53 9.12
CA VAL A 10 13.26 -2.65 9.21
C VAL A 10 14.37 -3.29 8.37
N SER A 11 14.94 -2.50 7.47
CA SER A 11 16.04 -2.96 6.63
C SER A 11 17.31 -3.27 7.45
N PRO A 12 18.31 -3.98 6.89
CA PRO A 12 19.60 -4.17 7.52
C PRO A 12 20.30 -2.84 7.89
N ASP A 13 20.08 -1.78 7.11
CA ASP A 13 20.63 -0.44 7.36
C ASP A 13 19.79 0.40 8.35
N GLY A 14 18.75 -0.21 8.94
CA GLY A 14 17.93 0.43 9.96
C GLY A 14 16.79 1.32 9.43
N VAL A 15 16.45 1.21 8.16
CA VAL A 15 15.36 2.01 7.54
C VAL A 15 14.01 1.36 7.82
N PRO A 16 13.07 2.04 8.51
CA PRO A 16 11.75 1.50 8.78
C PRO A 16 10.83 1.63 7.55
N GLU A 17 10.08 0.58 7.29
CA GLU A 17 9.09 0.50 6.22
C GLU A 17 8.05 1.64 6.28
N SER A 18 7.59 1.98 7.48
CA SER A 18 6.52 2.97 7.67
C SER A 18 6.83 4.35 7.10
N GLY A 19 8.10 4.76 7.14
CA GLY A 19 8.57 6.03 6.57
C GLY A 19 8.52 6.03 5.04
N ILE A 20 8.96 4.93 4.41
CA ILE A 20 8.90 4.75 2.95
C ILE A 20 7.44 4.73 2.49
N ASN A 21 6.58 3.94 3.17
CA ASN A 21 5.17 3.84 2.85
C ASN A 21 4.48 5.20 2.85
N LEU A 22 4.70 6.02 3.89
CA LEU A 22 4.11 7.35 3.99
C LEU A 22 4.57 8.27 2.85
N GLN A 23 5.85 8.23 2.51
CA GLN A 23 6.39 9.06 1.43
C GLN A 23 5.81 8.70 0.06
N ILE A 24 5.62 7.40 -0.23
CA ILE A 24 4.99 6.95 -1.48
C ILE A 24 3.52 7.39 -1.51
N VAL A 25 2.78 7.12 -0.42
CA VAL A 25 1.34 7.48 -0.31
C VAL A 25 1.11 8.98 -0.47
N ARG A 26 1.95 9.84 0.15
CA ARG A 26 1.84 11.30 -0.01
C ARG A 26 2.06 11.77 -1.44
N LYS A 27 2.96 11.13 -2.18
CA LYS A 27 3.19 11.43 -3.59
C LYS A 27 2.01 10.96 -4.45
N ALA A 28 1.49 9.75 -4.18
CA ALA A 28 0.30 9.22 -4.86
C ALA A 28 -0.95 10.06 -4.57
N GLU A 29 -1.14 10.53 -3.32
CA GLU A 29 -2.21 11.46 -2.93
C GLU A 29 -2.19 12.72 -3.81
N GLY A 30 -1.03 13.40 -3.90
CA GLY A 30 -0.90 14.61 -4.70
C GLY A 30 -1.24 14.40 -6.18
N LEU A 31 -0.83 13.26 -6.76
CA LEU A 31 -1.15 12.90 -8.14
C LEU A 31 -2.64 12.58 -8.32
N LEU A 32 -3.23 11.80 -7.43
CA LEU A 32 -4.66 11.44 -7.49
C LEU A 32 -5.54 12.69 -7.34
N VAL A 33 -5.21 13.59 -6.41
CA VAL A 33 -5.93 14.86 -6.26
C VAL A 33 -5.80 15.73 -7.51
N PHE A 34 -4.61 15.81 -8.11
CA PHE A 34 -4.40 16.49 -9.39
C PHE A 34 -5.23 15.89 -10.53
N LEU A 35 -5.44 14.57 -10.52
CA LEU A 35 -6.30 13.84 -11.46
C LEU A 35 -7.80 13.92 -11.10
N GLY A 36 -8.21 14.78 -10.16
CA GLY A 36 -9.60 14.98 -9.77
C GLY A 36 -10.17 13.92 -8.83
N ARG A 37 -9.33 13.05 -8.24
CA ARG A 37 -9.80 11.99 -7.33
C ARG A 37 -9.84 12.47 -5.87
N SER A 38 -10.91 12.12 -5.16
CA SER A 38 -10.99 12.35 -3.72
C SER A 38 -10.14 11.32 -2.98
N VAL A 39 -9.24 11.78 -2.11
CA VAL A 39 -8.32 10.92 -1.38
C VAL A 39 -8.44 11.14 0.12
N ARG A 40 -8.46 10.06 0.89
CA ARG A 40 -8.39 10.09 2.35
C ARG A 40 -7.28 9.21 2.86
N LEU A 41 -6.36 9.77 3.61
CA LEU A 41 -5.28 9.02 4.24
C LEU A 41 -5.71 8.51 5.63
N THR A 42 -5.28 7.30 5.97
CA THR A 42 -5.48 6.73 7.33
C THR A 42 -4.54 7.37 8.35
N ARG A 43 -3.42 7.92 7.92
CA ARG A 43 -2.50 8.76 8.71
C ARG A 43 -1.80 9.78 7.82
N THR A 44 -1.44 10.90 8.40
CA THR A 44 -0.78 12.00 7.69
C THR A 44 0.65 12.26 8.14
N GLY A 45 1.07 11.66 9.22
CA GLY A 45 2.41 11.71 9.77
C GLY A 45 2.91 10.33 10.21
N GLU A 46 3.80 10.33 11.19
CA GLU A 46 4.37 9.09 11.74
C GLU A 46 3.44 8.37 12.71
N GLU A 47 2.36 9.00 13.12
CA GLU A 47 1.38 8.48 14.08
C GLU A 47 0.69 7.18 13.60
N ALA A 48 0.18 6.42 14.55
CA ALA A 48 -0.80 5.36 14.36
C ALA A 48 -2.15 5.79 14.92
N ILE A 49 -3.23 5.15 14.48
CA ILE A 49 -4.61 5.54 14.85
C ILE A 49 -5.25 4.61 15.89
N TYR A 50 -4.42 4.00 16.78
CA TYR A 50 -4.92 3.18 17.87
C TYR A 50 -5.61 4.02 18.97
N SER A 51 -6.54 3.40 19.67
CA SER A 51 -7.28 4.05 20.76
C SER A 51 -6.41 4.28 22.00
N PRO A 52 -6.64 5.36 22.76
CA PRO A 52 -5.82 5.71 23.95
C PRO A 52 -5.76 4.62 25.04
N GLU A 53 -6.77 3.76 25.08
CA GLU A 53 -6.89 2.64 26.04
C GLU A 53 -5.86 1.52 25.76
N ALA A 54 -5.39 1.40 24.52
CA ALA A 54 -4.38 0.40 24.15
C ALA A 54 -3.03 0.71 24.80
N LYS A 55 -2.56 -0.17 25.71
CA LYS A 55 -1.34 0.05 26.49
C LYS A 55 -0.15 -0.70 25.93
N THR A 56 -0.32 -1.99 25.63
CA THR A 56 0.74 -2.84 25.10
C THR A 56 0.93 -2.63 23.60
N LEU A 57 2.08 -2.98 23.07
CA LEU A 57 2.35 -2.92 21.61
C LEU A 57 1.35 -3.76 20.81
N ARG A 58 1.00 -4.95 21.32
CA ARG A 58 0.01 -5.83 20.70
C ARG A 58 -1.38 -5.20 20.67
N GLU A 59 -1.84 -4.62 21.77
CA GLU A 59 -3.13 -3.93 21.85
C GLU A 59 -3.17 -2.74 20.89
N LYS A 60 -2.10 -1.94 20.84
CA LYS A 60 -1.97 -0.82 19.90
C LYS A 60 -2.08 -1.27 18.46
N LYS A 61 -1.38 -2.33 18.08
CA LYS A 61 -1.44 -2.88 16.72
C LYS A 61 -2.84 -3.39 16.35
N VAL A 62 -3.48 -4.13 17.26
CA VAL A 62 -4.85 -4.63 17.05
C VAL A 62 -5.86 -3.48 16.96
N SER A 63 -5.75 -2.49 17.86
CA SER A 63 -6.60 -1.30 17.84
C SER A 63 -6.43 -0.47 16.56
N ASP A 64 -5.19 -0.25 16.14
CA ASP A 64 -4.88 0.49 14.90
C ASP A 64 -5.53 -0.20 13.68
N LEU A 65 -5.39 -1.50 13.54
CA LEU A 65 -6.00 -2.26 12.45
C LEU A 65 -7.53 -2.18 12.46
N LYS A 66 -8.16 -2.31 13.63
CA LYS A 66 -9.61 -2.18 13.78
C LYS A 66 -10.10 -0.77 13.43
N ASN A 67 -9.40 0.25 13.87
CA ASN A 67 -9.75 1.64 13.58
C ASN A 67 -9.58 1.96 12.08
N ARG A 68 -8.57 1.39 11.40
CA ARG A 68 -8.43 1.49 9.94
C ARG A 68 -9.61 0.84 9.22
N VAL A 69 -9.99 -0.38 9.59
CA VAL A 69 -11.16 -1.06 9.01
C VAL A 69 -12.42 -0.23 9.20
N ALA A 70 -12.68 0.26 10.42
CA ALA A 70 -13.85 1.09 10.71
C ALA A 70 -13.87 2.38 9.88
N LEU A 71 -12.71 3.05 9.75
CA LEU A 71 -12.58 4.27 8.95
C LEU A 71 -12.84 4.01 7.46
N ILE A 72 -12.34 2.90 6.92
CA ILE A 72 -12.50 2.55 5.51
C ILE A 72 -13.95 2.16 5.21
N ASN A 73 -14.54 1.27 6.02
CA ASN A 73 -15.91 0.79 5.81
C ASN A 73 -16.98 1.87 6.04
N ALA A 74 -16.63 2.98 6.72
CA ALA A 74 -17.52 4.13 6.86
C ALA A 74 -17.57 5.02 5.61
N LEU A 75 -16.70 4.82 4.62
CA LEU A 75 -16.64 5.63 3.40
C LEU A 75 -17.43 4.93 2.28
N PRO A 76 -18.46 5.58 1.72
CA PRO A 76 -19.17 5.03 0.57
C PRO A 76 -18.24 5.02 -0.66
N HIS A 77 -18.39 4.00 -1.50
CA HIS A 77 -17.65 3.87 -2.76
C HIS A 77 -16.12 3.95 -2.61
N ALA A 78 -15.58 3.58 -1.45
CA ALA A 78 -14.15 3.61 -1.21
C ALA A 78 -13.40 2.53 -2.02
N VAL A 79 -12.17 2.85 -2.39
CA VAL A 79 -11.17 1.89 -2.86
C VAL A 79 -9.97 1.97 -1.93
N LEU A 80 -9.60 0.85 -1.32
CA LEU A 80 -8.43 0.79 -0.44
C LEU A 80 -7.15 0.53 -1.26
N LEU A 81 -6.20 1.45 -1.11
CA LEU A 81 -4.81 1.26 -1.51
C LEU A 81 -3.93 1.20 -0.26
N SER A 82 -3.34 0.05 0.03
CA SER A 82 -2.42 -0.15 1.14
C SER A 82 -0.99 -0.32 0.62
N ILE A 83 -0.08 0.57 1.00
CA ILE A 83 1.32 0.56 0.57
C ILE A 83 2.19 -0.03 1.67
N HIS A 84 3.05 -0.96 1.28
CA HIS A 84 3.95 -1.73 2.12
C HIS A 84 5.30 -1.97 1.45
N GLN A 85 6.25 -2.46 2.24
CA GLN A 85 7.54 -2.99 1.77
C GLN A 85 7.70 -4.40 2.35
N ASN A 86 8.04 -5.33 1.48
CA ASN A 86 8.24 -6.72 1.87
C ASN A 86 9.57 -6.90 2.62
N PHE A 87 9.63 -7.96 3.42
CA PHE A 87 10.86 -8.39 4.08
C PHE A 87 10.91 -9.91 4.15
N PHE A 88 12.02 -10.48 3.73
CA PHE A 88 12.27 -11.91 3.88
C PHE A 88 13.69 -12.13 4.36
N THR A 89 13.93 -13.20 5.13
CA THR A 89 15.25 -13.48 5.73
C THR A 89 16.36 -13.69 4.69
N GLU A 90 15.99 -14.13 3.49
CA GLU A 90 16.93 -14.33 2.39
C GLU A 90 16.90 -13.10 1.45
N GLY A 91 17.99 -12.37 1.39
CA GLY A 91 18.12 -11.15 0.59
C GLY A 91 18.09 -11.33 -0.94
N LYS A 92 17.96 -12.57 -1.44
CA LYS A 92 17.83 -12.85 -2.88
C LYS A 92 16.46 -12.51 -3.47
N TYR A 93 15.43 -12.41 -2.61
CA TYR A 93 14.09 -12.10 -3.09
C TYR A 93 13.97 -10.63 -3.45
N HIS A 94 13.34 -10.36 -4.59
CA HIS A 94 13.14 -9.02 -5.14
C HIS A 94 11.84 -8.93 -5.94
N GLY A 95 11.47 -7.71 -6.33
CA GLY A 95 10.32 -7.41 -7.19
C GLY A 95 9.04 -7.12 -6.40
N GLY A 96 8.37 -6.03 -6.77
CA GLY A 96 7.10 -5.65 -6.19
C GLY A 96 6.01 -6.70 -6.43
N GLN A 97 5.09 -6.85 -5.49
CA GLN A 97 3.97 -7.79 -5.57
C GLN A 97 2.69 -7.18 -5.04
N VAL A 98 1.58 -7.39 -5.76
CA VAL A 98 0.26 -6.90 -5.36
C VAL A 98 -0.57 -8.03 -4.78
N PHE A 99 -1.21 -7.76 -3.65
CA PHE A 99 -2.18 -8.62 -3.00
C PHE A 99 -3.56 -7.99 -3.06
N TYR A 100 -4.62 -8.80 -3.20
CA TYR A 100 -5.99 -8.31 -3.31
C TYR A 100 -6.92 -8.91 -2.26
N ALA A 101 -7.91 -8.11 -1.85
CA ALA A 101 -8.98 -8.54 -0.97
C ALA A 101 -9.96 -9.48 -1.71
N LYS A 102 -10.81 -10.16 -0.95
CA LYS A 102 -11.85 -11.03 -1.51
C LYS A 102 -13.04 -10.26 -2.11
N THR A 103 -13.08 -8.96 -1.94
CA THR A 103 -14.16 -8.07 -2.38
C THR A 103 -14.18 -7.88 -3.90
N PRO A 104 -15.34 -7.59 -4.51
CA PRO A 104 -15.44 -7.36 -5.96
C PRO A 104 -14.48 -6.30 -6.47
N GLY A 105 -13.99 -6.44 -7.71
CA GLY A 105 -13.05 -5.50 -8.34
C GLY A 105 -11.61 -5.59 -7.87
N SER A 106 -11.36 -6.16 -6.68
CA SER A 106 -10.01 -6.18 -6.07
C SER A 106 -8.98 -6.96 -6.88
N GLN A 107 -9.36 -8.10 -7.43
CA GLN A 107 -8.46 -8.91 -8.27
C GLN A 107 -8.11 -8.17 -9.56
N GLN A 108 -9.09 -7.62 -10.25
CA GLN A 108 -8.89 -6.89 -11.50
C GLN A 108 -7.96 -5.69 -11.31
N LEU A 109 -8.18 -4.88 -10.26
CA LEU A 109 -7.28 -3.78 -9.92
C LEU A 109 -5.86 -4.26 -9.61
N ALA A 110 -5.73 -5.38 -8.89
CA ALA A 110 -4.41 -5.95 -8.56
C ALA A 110 -3.67 -6.46 -9.79
N GLU A 111 -4.35 -7.07 -10.75
CA GLU A 111 -3.77 -7.52 -12.02
C GLU A 111 -3.24 -6.34 -12.84
N GLN A 112 -3.99 -5.25 -12.94
CA GLN A 112 -3.57 -4.03 -13.62
C GLN A 112 -2.36 -3.38 -12.91
N LEU A 113 -2.40 -3.26 -11.57
CA LEU A 113 -1.28 -2.72 -10.80
C LEU A 113 -0.02 -3.58 -10.93
N GLN A 114 -0.14 -4.90 -10.81
CA GLN A 114 1.00 -5.81 -10.95
C GLN A 114 1.66 -5.69 -12.31
N SER A 115 0.85 -5.67 -13.38
CA SER A 115 1.33 -5.51 -14.76
C SER A 115 2.03 -4.17 -14.97
N ASN A 116 1.41 -3.07 -14.54
CA ASN A 116 1.95 -1.74 -14.75
C ASN A 116 3.21 -1.45 -13.89
N LEU A 117 3.29 -2.02 -12.69
CA LEU A 117 4.52 -1.95 -11.88
C LEU A 117 5.67 -2.71 -12.54
N ALA A 118 5.43 -3.91 -13.05
CA ALA A 118 6.44 -4.66 -13.78
C ALA A 118 6.89 -3.91 -15.04
N LEU A 119 5.96 -3.52 -15.90
CA LEU A 119 6.28 -2.82 -17.16
C LEU A 119 6.99 -1.47 -16.94
N GLY A 120 6.55 -0.71 -15.95
CA GLY A 120 7.04 0.66 -15.75
C GLY A 120 8.32 0.78 -14.91
N LEU A 121 8.61 -0.20 -14.06
CA LEU A 121 9.67 -0.09 -13.06
C LEU A 121 10.61 -1.30 -13.02
N GLU A 122 10.11 -2.49 -13.27
CA GLU A 122 10.82 -3.75 -13.03
C GLU A 122 10.50 -4.77 -14.14
N PRO A 123 11.01 -4.59 -15.39
CA PRO A 123 10.65 -5.47 -16.52
C PRO A 123 10.95 -6.96 -16.28
N ASP A 124 11.94 -7.25 -15.44
CA ASP A 124 12.33 -8.62 -15.07
C ASP A 124 11.51 -9.19 -13.90
N ASN A 125 10.52 -8.45 -13.42
CA ASN A 125 9.62 -8.90 -12.37
C ASN A 125 8.48 -9.75 -12.96
N HIS A 126 8.57 -11.06 -12.79
CA HIS A 126 7.57 -12.03 -13.27
C HIS A 126 6.56 -12.45 -12.19
N ARG A 127 6.49 -11.73 -11.07
CA ARG A 127 5.52 -12.00 -10.00
C ARG A 127 4.10 -11.76 -10.50
N GLN A 128 3.19 -12.60 -10.03
CA GLN A 128 1.76 -12.44 -10.25
C GLN A 128 1.10 -11.88 -8.99
N CYS A 129 0.02 -11.11 -9.16
CA CYS A 129 -0.78 -10.72 -7.99
C CYS A 129 -1.36 -11.96 -7.30
N LYS A 130 -1.63 -11.83 -6.00
CA LYS A 130 -2.13 -12.94 -5.17
C LYS A 130 -3.30 -12.48 -4.32
N LYS A 131 -4.23 -13.39 -4.05
CA LYS A 131 -5.22 -13.18 -3.01
C LYS A 131 -4.51 -13.02 -1.66
N SER A 132 -4.90 -12.00 -0.93
CA SER A 132 -4.39 -11.79 0.43
C SER A 132 -4.91 -12.87 1.36
N ASP A 133 -4.04 -13.41 2.21
CA ASP A 133 -4.35 -14.40 3.23
C ASP A 133 -3.67 -13.98 4.55
N GLY A 134 -4.43 -13.99 5.65
CA GLY A 134 -3.95 -13.63 6.98
C GLY A 134 -3.67 -12.14 7.21
N VAL A 135 -3.99 -11.26 6.27
CA VAL A 135 -3.88 -9.81 6.46
C VAL A 135 -5.22 -9.24 6.93
N TYR A 136 -5.28 -8.92 8.23
CA TYR A 136 -6.53 -8.49 8.90
C TYR A 136 -7.29 -7.40 8.13
N LEU A 137 -6.61 -6.35 7.69
CA LEU A 137 -7.22 -5.25 6.94
C LEU A 137 -7.91 -5.75 5.67
N MET A 138 -7.22 -6.58 4.88
CA MET A 138 -7.72 -7.11 3.60
C MET A 138 -8.88 -8.11 3.77
N GLU A 139 -8.98 -8.73 4.94
CA GLU A 139 -10.05 -9.70 5.27
C GLU A 139 -11.34 -9.03 5.78
N HIS A 140 -11.24 -7.79 6.31
CA HIS A 140 -12.34 -7.14 7.02
C HIS A 140 -12.86 -5.86 6.35
N ILE A 141 -12.29 -5.44 5.21
CA ILE A 141 -12.85 -4.35 4.43
C ILE A 141 -14.00 -4.82 3.55
N ASP A 142 -14.98 -3.95 3.32
CA ASP A 142 -16.16 -4.22 2.49
C ASP A 142 -16.03 -3.64 1.07
N CYS A 143 -15.01 -2.80 0.82
CA CYS A 143 -14.75 -2.14 -0.46
C CYS A 143 -13.70 -2.89 -1.29
N THR A 144 -13.56 -2.53 -2.56
CA THR A 144 -12.40 -2.93 -3.38
C THR A 144 -11.11 -2.58 -2.68
N GLY A 145 -10.17 -3.53 -2.58
CA GLY A 145 -8.93 -3.29 -1.84
C GLY A 145 -7.73 -4.06 -2.35
N VAL A 146 -6.60 -3.35 -2.40
CA VAL A 146 -5.30 -3.90 -2.78
C VAL A 146 -4.22 -3.50 -1.80
N LEU A 147 -3.25 -4.39 -1.60
CA LEU A 147 -2.03 -4.14 -0.85
C LEU A 147 -0.84 -4.30 -1.81
N VAL A 148 -0.02 -3.27 -1.90
CA VAL A 148 1.15 -3.23 -2.78
C VAL A 148 2.41 -3.32 -1.93
N GLU A 149 3.11 -4.43 -2.04
CA GLU A 149 4.49 -4.58 -1.60
C GLU A 149 5.40 -4.02 -2.68
N CYS A 150 5.97 -2.84 -2.47
CA CYS A 150 6.69 -2.10 -3.50
C CYS A 150 8.09 -2.66 -3.81
N GLY A 151 8.59 -3.57 -3.00
CA GLY A 151 9.89 -4.24 -3.10
C GLY A 151 10.30 -4.81 -1.75
N PHE A 152 11.48 -5.43 -1.67
CA PHE A 152 11.98 -6.10 -0.48
C PHE A 152 13.04 -5.25 0.24
N LEU A 153 12.77 -4.82 1.46
CA LEU A 153 13.76 -4.14 2.31
C LEU A 153 14.93 -5.04 2.75
N SER A 154 14.76 -6.36 2.65
CA SER A 154 15.83 -7.33 2.89
C SER A 154 16.79 -7.51 1.71
N ASN A 155 16.45 -7.00 0.52
CA ASN A 155 17.31 -7.00 -0.66
C ASN A 155 18.06 -5.66 -0.74
N TYR A 156 19.37 -5.69 -0.73
CA TYR A 156 20.19 -4.48 -0.69
C TYR A 156 19.94 -3.54 -1.88
N GLU A 157 19.85 -4.06 -3.09
CA GLU A 157 19.64 -3.25 -4.29
C GLU A 157 18.25 -2.59 -4.29
N GLU A 158 17.23 -3.32 -3.82
CA GLU A 158 15.87 -2.76 -3.69
C GLU A 158 15.78 -1.75 -2.57
N GLU A 159 16.38 -2.01 -1.42
CA GLU A 159 16.46 -1.03 -0.33
C GLU A 159 17.07 0.28 -0.83
N GLN A 160 18.23 0.22 -1.50
CA GLN A 160 18.89 1.41 -2.05
C GLN A 160 18.01 2.18 -3.02
N ARG A 161 17.17 1.50 -3.82
CA ARG A 161 16.19 2.15 -4.70
C ARG A 161 15.01 2.73 -3.93
N LEU A 162 14.44 1.98 -2.99
CA LEU A 162 13.25 2.35 -2.22
C LEU A 162 13.47 3.58 -1.34
N VAL A 163 14.69 3.85 -0.89
CA VAL A 163 15.02 5.08 -0.15
C VAL A 163 15.17 6.30 -1.05
N GLN A 164 15.37 6.14 -2.36
CA GLN A 164 15.56 7.27 -3.29
C GLN A 164 14.25 8.03 -3.54
N PRO A 165 14.25 9.37 -3.44
CA PRO A 165 13.06 10.18 -3.71
C PRO A 165 12.49 9.99 -5.12
N GLU A 166 13.36 9.81 -6.13
CA GLU A 166 12.95 9.65 -7.52
C GLU A 166 12.26 8.30 -7.77
N TYR A 167 12.76 7.22 -7.18
CA TYR A 167 12.11 5.92 -7.30
C TYR A 167 10.72 5.91 -6.63
N LYS A 168 10.59 6.54 -5.45
CA LYS A 168 9.29 6.72 -4.78
C LYS A 168 8.30 7.56 -5.60
N LYS A 169 8.78 8.56 -6.37
CA LYS A 169 7.94 9.31 -7.31
C LYS A 169 7.44 8.42 -8.46
N ARG A 170 8.33 7.60 -9.02
CA ARG A 170 7.97 6.68 -10.11
C ARG A 170 6.95 5.64 -9.63
N LEU A 171 7.16 5.02 -8.46
CA LEU A 171 6.19 4.12 -7.81
C LEU A 171 4.83 4.82 -7.65
N ALA A 172 4.82 6.01 -7.07
CA ALA A 172 3.59 6.77 -6.87
C ALA A 172 2.88 7.11 -8.19
N ALA A 173 3.63 7.44 -9.24
CA ALA A 173 3.08 7.76 -10.55
C ALA A 173 2.41 6.54 -11.22
N VAL A 174 3.07 5.38 -11.19
CA VAL A 174 2.50 4.14 -11.73
C VAL A 174 1.24 3.75 -10.95
N ILE A 175 1.30 3.77 -9.63
CA ILE A 175 0.18 3.40 -8.76
C ILE A 175 -1.00 4.36 -8.96
N ALA A 176 -0.77 5.67 -8.89
CA ALA A 176 -1.82 6.67 -9.03
C ALA A 176 -2.44 6.68 -10.44
N GLY A 177 -1.61 6.55 -11.48
CA GLY A 177 -2.06 6.45 -12.85
C GLY A 177 -2.95 5.23 -13.09
N THR A 178 -2.50 4.05 -12.65
CA THR A 178 -3.28 2.81 -12.76
C THR A 178 -4.62 2.92 -12.02
N LEU A 179 -4.59 3.39 -10.77
CA LEU A 179 -5.80 3.54 -9.97
C LEU A 179 -6.77 4.55 -10.60
N SER A 180 -6.27 5.67 -11.14
CA SER A 180 -7.13 6.67 -11.78
C SER A 180 -7.80 6.15 -13.04
N VAL A 181 -7.09 5.37 -13.87
CA VAL A 181 -7.66 4.72 -15.07
C VAL A 181 -8.73 3.72 -14.66
N TRP A 182 -8.41 2.81 -13.72
CA TRP A 182 -9.34 1.81 -13.23
C TRP A 182 -10.63 2.44 -12.68
N LEU A 183 -10.52 3.50 -11.86
CA LEU A 183 -11.68 4.22 -11.35
C LEU A 183 -12.54 4.85 -12.45
N SER A 184 -11.95 5.29 -13.55
CA SER A 184 -12.70 5.84 -14.67
C SER A 184 -13.45 4.75 -15.47
N GLU A 185 -12.93 3.53 -15.51
CA GLU A 185 -13.55 2.39 -16.17
C GLU A 185 -14.74 1.83 -15.37
N GLU A 186 -14.61 1.75 -14.03
CA GLU A 186 -15.66 1.23 -13.15
C GLU A 186 -16.79 2.25 -12.89
N HIS A 187 -16.50 3.55 -12.93
CA HIS A 187 -17.42 4.66 -12.65
C HIS A 187 -17.40 5.72 -13.75
N PRO A 188 -17.79 5.39 -14.99
CA PRO A 188 -17.66 6.30 -16.14
C PRO A 188 -18.51 7.58 -16.06
N ASN A 189 -19.46 7.65 -15.13
CA ASN A 189 -20.40 8.78 -14.98
C ASN A 189 -20.15 9.66 -13.75
N GLU A 190 -19.07 9.45 -13.00
CA GLU A 190 -18.74 10.22 -11.77
C GLU A 190 -17.59 11.23 -12.00
N ILE A 191 -17.54 11.83 -13.20
CA ILE A 191 -16.59 12.91 -13.56
C ILE A 191 -17.31 14.26 -13.48
#